data_0eb037e87368d402e9969184ef95bb96
#
_entry.id   0eb037e87368d402e9969184ef95bb96
#
_cell.length_a   1.000
_cell.length_b   1.000
_cell.length_c   1.000
_cell.angle_alpha   90.00
_cell.angle_beta   90.00
_cell.angle_gamma   90.00
#
_symmetry.space_group_name_H-M   'P 1'
#
loop_
_entity.id
_entity.type
_entity.pdbx_description
1 polymer ?
#
loop_
_entity_poly.entity_id
_entity_poly.type
_entity_poly.pdbx_seq_one_letter_code
_entity_poly.pdbx_strand_id
1 'polypeptide(L)'
;TKVVECEINLPSSKSISNRLLIIQALCMENFKIENLSISDDTINLQKAISSKENTINIGDAGTSFRFLTSYLSIQNGQEFILTGSDRMKERPIKELVSVLQKMGAKIEYLENEGFPPLKIIGTDLEGGKIEIDGGISSQFITSILLIAPTFQNGINLEIVGELVSKPYVEMTLKLMKEFGIE
;
A
#
# COMPACT_ATOMS: atom_id res chain seq x y z
N THR A 1 34.22 -33.65 -0.01
CA THR A 1 33.29 -32.49 -0.05
C THR A 1 33.36 -31.93 -1.48
N LYS A 2 32.25 -31.97 -2.24
CA LYS A 2 32.21 -31.33 -3.56
C LYS A 2 32.03 -29.83 -3.33
N VAL A 3 32.92 -29.01 -3.84
CA VAL A 3 32.76 -27.56 -3.91
C VAL A 3 31.81 -27.27 -5.08
N VAL A 4 30.74 -26.54 -4.84
CA VAL A 4 29.81 -26.08 -5.87
C VAL A 4 30.10 -24.58 -6.08
N GLU A 5 30.59 -24.25 -7.26
CA GLU A 5 30.71 -22.86 -7.71
C GLU A 5 29.58 -22.57 -8.70
N CYS A 6 28.74 -21.58 -8.41
CA CYS A 6 27.68 -21.14 -9.30
C CYS A 6 27.45 -19.64 -9.19
N GLU A 7 27.03 -19.02 -10.26
CA GLU A 7 26.55 -17.65 -10.29
C GLU A 7 25.02 -17.64 -10.16
N ILE A 8 24.50 -16.85 -9.23
CA ILE A 8 23.05 -16.73 -9.01
C ILE A 8 22.63 -15.30 -9.26
N ASN A 9 21.80 -15.10 -10.29
CA ASN A 9 21.14 -13.81 -10.54
C ASN A 9 19.84 -13.74 -9.75
N LEU A 10 19.79 -12.88 -8.72
CA LEU A 10 18.61 -12.66 -7.90
C LEU A 10 17.61 -11.74 -8.63
N PRO A 11 16.31 -12.07 -8.61
CA PRO A 11 15.29 -11.15 -9.09
C PRO A 11 15.17 -9.96 -8.15
N SER A 12 14.67 -8.84 -8.68
CA SER A 12 14.40 -7.64 -7.89
C SER A 12 13.36 -7.89 -6.81
N SER A 13 13.51 -7.20 -5.69
CA SER A 13 12.61 -7.33 -4.54
C SER A 13 11.21 -6.78 -4.85
N LYS A 14 10.19 -7.63 -4.82
CA LYS A 14 8.78 -7.22 -4.89
C LYS A 14 8.43 -6.18 -3.82
N SER A 15 8.89 -6.42 -2.59
CA SER A 15 8.57 -5.56 -1.45
C SER A 15 9.14 -4.15 -1.58
N ILE A 16 10.32 -3.99 -2.16
CA ILE A 16 10.92 -2.70 -2.46
C ILE A 16 10.21 -2.06 -3.65
N SER A 17 10.04 -2.81 -4.74
CA SER A 17 9.41 -2.31 -5.98
C SER A 17 8.02 -1.75 -5.76
N ASN A 18 7.16 -2.44 -4.99
CA ASN A 18 5.81 -1.97 -4.74
C ASN A 18 5.79 -0.67 -3.91
N ARG A 19 6.72 -0.51 -2.96
CA ARG A 19 6.87 0.74 -2.19
C ARG A 19 7.33 1.89 -3.08
N LEU A 20 8.35 1.64 -3.90
CA LEU A 20 8.88 2.65 -4.83
C LEU A 20 7.84 3.10 -5.85
N LEU A 21 6.96 2.21 -6.32
CA LEU A 21 5.86 2.58 -7.22
C LEU A 21 4.88 3.56 -6.57
N ILE A 22 4.51 3.35 -5.30
CA ILE A 22 3.64 4.30 -4.58
C ILE A 22 4.38 5.61 -4.33
N ILE A 23 5.64 5.56 -3.88
CA ILE A 23 6.45 6.78 -3.68
C ILE A 23 6.56 7.55 -4.99
N GLN A 24 6.86 6.88 -6.11
CA GLN A 24 6.94 7.52 -7.44
C GLN A 24 5.62 8.19 -7.82
N ALA A 25 4.49 7.53 -7.57
CA ALA A 25 3.16 8.07 -7.89
C ALA A 25 2.79 9.29 -7.03
N LEU A 26 3.43 9.47 -5.86
CA LEU A 26 3.21 10.60 -4.96
C LEU A 26 4.26 11.72 -5.14
N CYS A 27 5.38 11.42 -5.75
CA CYS A 27 6.41 12.43 -6.01
C CYS A 27 5.98 13.41 -7.09
N MET A 28 6.27 14.69 -6.89
CA MET A 28 6.06 15.74 -7.90
C MET A 28 7.06 15.64 -9.06
N GLU A 29 8.25 15.13 -8.79
CA GLU A 29 9.31 14.95 -9.78
C GLU A 29 9.30 13.51 -10.32
N ASN A 30 9.37 13.40 -11.64
CA ASN A 30 9.49 12.11 -12.30
C ASN A 30 10.90 11.54 -12.13
N PHE A 31 11.02 10.37 -11.57
CA PHE A 31 12.25 9.57 -11.55
C PHE A 31 11.99 8.19 -12.14
N LYS A 32 13.05 7.59 -12.70
CA LYS A 32 12.98 6.24 -13.26
C LYS A 32 13.38 5.23 -12.19
N ILE A 33 12.55 4.22 -11.99
CA ILE A 33 12.91 3.07 -11.18
C ILE A 33 13.56 2.05 -12.11
N GLU A 34 14.83 1.78 -11.88
CA GLU A 34 15.52 0.71 -12.58
C GLU A 34 15.30 -0.62 -11.88
N ASN A 35 15.27 -1.69 -12.65
CA ASN A 35 15.23 -3.04 -12.13
C ASN A 35 13.99 -3.36 -11.26
N LEU A 36 12.80 -2.92 -11.69
CA LEU A 36 11.55 -3.28 -11.04
C LEU A 36 11.33 -4.79 -11.01
N SER A 37 10.70 -5.28 -9.96
CA SER A 37 10.29 -6.69 -9.87
C SER A 37 9.29 -7.04 -10.99
N ILE A 38 9.46 -8.21 -11.56
CA ILE A 38 8.57 -8.79 -12.56
C ILE A 38 7.44 -9.64 -11.95
N SER A 39 7.25 -9.58 -10.63
CA SER A 39 6.17 -10.30 -9.96
C SER A 39 4.80 -9.73 -10.36
N ASP A 40 3.77 -10.58 -10.36
CA ASP A 40 2.40 -10.19 -10.69
C ASP A 40 1.90 -9.03 -9.81
N ASP A 41 2.24 -9.05 -8.51
CA ASP A 41 1.94 -7.94 -7.59
C ASP A 41 2.46 -6.59 -8.10
N THR A 42 3.72 -6.55 -8.56
CA THR A 42 4.36 -5.31 -9.02
C THR A 42 3.78 -4.87 -10.37
N ILE A 43 3.62 -5.80 -11.29
CA ILE A 43 3.06 -5.52 -12.63
C ILE A 43 1.63 -4.99 -12.50
N ASN A 44 0.80 -5.63 -11.69
CA ASN A 44 -0.58 -5.22 -11.49
C ASN A 44 -0.67 -3.87 -10.77
N LEU A 45 0.20 -3.60 -9.78
CA LEU A 45 0.27 -2.30 -9.12
C LEU A 45 0.65 -1.18 -10.10
N GLN A 46 1.66 -1.41 -10.93
CA GLN A 46 2.10 -0.43 -11.93
C GLN A 46 0.98 -0.11 -12.94
N LYS A 47 0.27 -1.15 -13.42
CA LYS A 47 -0.88 -0.98 -14.32
C LYS A 47 -1.99 -0.18 -13.63
N ALA A 48 -2.31 -0.51 -12.38
CA ALA A 48 -3.37 0.15 -11.62
C ALA A 48 -3.10 1.64 -11.41
N ILE A 49 -1.86 2.00 -11.03
CA ILE A 49 -1.46 3.41 -10.84
C ILE A 49 -1.53 4.20 -12.15
N SER A 50 -1.21 3.55 -13.29
CA SER A 50 -1.22 4.19 -14.61
C SER A 50 -2.60 4.16 -15.29
N SER A 51 -3.56 3.45 -14.72
CA SER A 51 -4.89 3.29 -15.30
C SER A 51 -5.68 4.59 -15.22
N LYS A 52 -6.49 4.81 -16.26
CA LYS A 52 -7.53 5.85 -16.27
C LYS A 52 -8.91 5.31 -15.95
N GLU A 53 -9.02 4.01 -15.70
CA GLU A 53 -10.27 3.35 -15.40
C GLU A 53 -10.60 3.51 -13.92
N ASN A 54 -11.87 3.73 -13.63
CA ASN A 54 -12.34 3.83 -12.24
C ASN A 54 -12.53 2.46 -11.58
N THR A 55 -12.63 1.38 -12.37
CA THR A 55 -12.70 0.02 -11.85
C THR A 55 -11.35 -0.66 -12.00
N ILE A 56 -10.73 -0.97 -10.88
CA ILE A 56 -9.39 -1.55 -10.79
C ILE A 56 -9.49 -2.97 -10.26
N ASN A 57 -9.15 -3.94 -11.11
CA ASN A 57 -9.04 -5.35 -10.72
C ASN A 57 -7.56 -5.71 -10.57
N ILE A 58 -7.15 -6.03 -9.34
CA ILE A 58 -5.75 -6.31 -9.00
C ILE A 58 -5.43 -7.83 -8.99
N GLY A 59 -6.38 -8.68 -9.34
CA GLY A 59 -6.22 -10.13 -9.28
C GLY A 59 -5.93 -10.63 -7.86
N ASP A 60 -4.88 -11.46 -7.72
CA ASP A 60 -4.45 -12.03 -6.43
C ASP A 60 -3.40 -11.19 -5.68
N ALA A 61 -3.08 -9.98 -6.17
CA ALA A 61 -1.98 -9.15 -5.69
C ALA A 61 -2.31 -8.48 -4.34
N GLY A 62 -2.16 -9.22 -3.25
CA GLY A 62 -2.58 -8.80 -1.91
C GLY A 62 -1.88 -7.57 -1.37
N THR A 63 -0.57 -7.43 -1.55
CA THR A 63 0.17 -6.24 -1.12
C THR A 63 -0.30 -5.02 -1.90
N SER A 64 -0.46 -5.18 -3.21
CA SER A 64 -0.91 -4.11 -4.11
C SER A 64 -2.33 -3.66 -3.79
N PHE A 65 -3.22 -4.60 -3.41
CA PHE A 65 -4.58 -4.25 -2.95
C PHE A 65 -4.53 -3.30 -1.75
N ARG A 66 -3.72 -3.61 -0.71
CA ARG A 66 -3.59 -2.79 0.49
C ARG A 66 -3.01 -1.41 0.17
N PHE A 67 -1.95 -1.38 -0.63
CA PHE A 67 -1.32 -0.13 -1.02
C PHE A 67 -2.26 0.76 -1.84
N LEU A 68 -3.00 0.16 -2.78
CA LEU A 68 -4.01 0.89 -3.57
C LEU A 68 -5.18 1.37 -2.72
N THR A 69 -5.63 0.60 -1.71
CA THR A 69 -6.69 1.06 -0.81
C THR A 69 -6.31 2.41 -0.18
N SER A 70 -5.09 2.55 0.32
CA SER A 70 -4.61 3.82 0.88
C SER A 70 -4.35 4.88 -0.20
N TYR A 71 -3.69 4.52 -1.29
CA TYR A 71 -3.34 5.45 -2.37
C TYR A 71 -4.58 6.06 -3.04
N LEU A 72 -5.60 5.26 -3.33
CA LEU A 72 -6.83 5.75 -3.96
C LEU A 72 -7.65 6.63 -3.02
N SER A 73 -7.54 6.42 -1.70
CA SER A 73 -8.25 7.23 -0.70
C SER A 73 -7.82 8.69 -0.69
N ILE A 74 -6.62 9.01 -1.20
CA ILE A 74 -6.09 10.38 -1.28
C ILE A 74 -6.18 11.01 -2.68
N GLN A 75 -6.79 10.31 -3.66
CA GLN A 75 -6.98 10.85 -5.02
C GLN A 75 -8.22 11.75 -5.05
N ASN A 76 -8.10 12.95 -4.48
CA ASN A 76 -9.20 13.87 -4.22
C ASN A 76 -10.11 14.10 -5.45
N GLY A 77 -11.42 14.00 -5.23
CA GLY A 77 -12.43 14.20 -6.27
C GLY A 77 -12.63 13.04 -7.24
N GLN A 78 -11.94 11.92 -7.06
CA GLN A 78 -12.09 10.73 -7.91
C GLN A 78 -12.83 9.62 -7.14
N GLU A 79 -13.58 8.80 -7.86
CA GLU A 79 -14.28 7.64 -7.33
C GLU A 79 -13.74 6.37 -8.00
N PHE A 80 -13.46 5.33 -7.20
CA PHE A 80 -12.90 4.07 -7.66
C PHE A 80 -13.67 2.88 -7.11
N ILE A 81 -13.69 1.81 -7.89
CA ILE A 81 -14.04 0.45 -7.44
C ILE A 81 -12.76 -0.38 -7.45
N LEU A 82 -12.30 -0.78 -6.27
CA LEU A 82 -11.12 -1.64 -6.12
C LEU A 82 -11.57 -3.07 -5.83
N THR A 83 -11.21 -3.99 -6.72
CA THR A 83 -11.59 -5.40 -6.64
C THR A 83 -10.41 -6.32 -6.97
N GLY A 84 -10.63 -7.62 -6.91
CA GLY A 84 -9.66 -8.65 -7.27
C GLY A 84 -10.33 -9.96 -7.62
N SER A 85 -9.56 -11.05 -7.65
CA SER A 85 -10.09 -12.40 -7.84
C SER A 85 -11.02 -12.82 -6.69
N ASP A 86 -11.74 -13.92 -6.86
CA ASP A 86 -12.59 -14.48 -5.80
C ASP A 86 -11.78 -14.74 -4.52
N ARG A 87 -10.55 -15.25 -4.67
CA ARG A 87 -9.63 -15.43 -3.55
C ARG A 87 -9.25 -14.11 -2.86
N MET A 88 -9.13 -13.00 -3.61
CA MET A 88 -8.87 -11.68 -3.02
C MET A 88 -10.08 -11.20 -2.23
N LYS A 89 -11.30 -11.47 -2.69
CA LYS A 89 -12.54 -11.10 -2.00
C LYS A 89 -12.72 -11.81 -0.65
N GLU A 90 -12.01 -12.90 -0.41
CA GLU A 90 -11.98 -13.61 0.89
C GLU A 90 -10.91 -13.09 1.86
N ARG A 91 -10.08 -12.13 1.43
CA ARG A 91 -8.99 -11.61 2.26
C ARG A 91 -9.41 -10.39 3.06
N PRO A 92 -9.31 -10.42 4.40
CA PRO A 92 -9.78 -9.31 5.24
C PRO A 92 -9.00 -8.02 4.97
N ILE A 93 -9.72 -6.89 5.03
CA ILE A 93 -9.21 -5.53 4.86
C ILE A 93 -9.79 -4.56 5.90
N LYS A 94 -10.63 -5.05 6.81
CA LYS A 94 -11.42 -4.24 7.75
C LYS A 94 -10.55 -3.29 8.59
N GLU A 95 -9.45 -3.79 9.13
CA GLU A 95 -8.59 -3.01 10.01
C GLU A 95 -7.98 -1.81 9.28
N LEU A 96 -7.51 -2.00 8.04
CA LEU A 96 -6.98 -0.92 7.23
C LEU A 96 -8.07 0.11 6.91
N VAL A 97 -9.23 -0.35 6.45
CA VAL A 97 -10.35 0.53 6.11
C VAL A 97 -10.80 1.33 7.33
N SER A 98 -10.91 0.69 8.50
CA SER A 98 -11.30 1.36 9.75
C SER A 98 -10.31 2.46 10.15
N VAL A 99 -9.01 2.24 9.99
CA VAL A 99 -8.00 3.27 10.28
C VAL A 99 -8.09 4.42 9.27
N LEU A 100 -8.22 4.13 7.98
CA LEU A 100 -8.36 5.15 6.94
C LEU A 100 -9.65 5.98 7.15
N GLN A 101 -10.77 5.34 7.50
CA GLN A 101 -12.03 6.04 7.79
C GLN A 101 -11.91 6.97 9.02
N LYS A 102 -11.17 6.58 10.05
CA LYS A 102 -10.89 7.47 11.21
C LYS A 102 -10.11 8.73 10.81
N MET A 103 -9.34 8.66 9.73
CA MET A 103 -8.61 9.80 9.15
C MET A 103 -9.42 10.60 8.13
N GLY A 104 -10.69 10.24 7.90
CA GLY A 104 -11.59 10.93 6.97
C GLY A 104 -11.77 10.28 5.61
N ALA A 105 -11.18 9.08 5.37
CA ALA A 105 -11.37 8.38 4.10
C ALA A 105 -12.83 7.93 3.91
N LYS A 106 -13.31 8.04 2.68
CA LYS A 106 -14.65 7.59 2.27
C LYS A 106 -14.56 6.28 1.53
N ILE A 107 -14.72 5.18 2.28
CA ILE A 107 -14.61 3.80 1.77
C ILE A 107 -15.86 3.04 2.16
N GLU A 108 -16.46 2.35 1.19
CA GLU A 108 -17.65 1.49 1.35
C GLU A 108 -17.34 0.06 0.89
N TYR A 109 -17.89 -0.92 1.58
CA TYR A 109 -17.86 -2.32 1.14
C TYR A 109 -19.02 -2.57 0.19
N LEU A 110 -18.76 -3.11 -1.00
CA LEU A 110 -19.80 -3.34 -2.00
C LEU A 110 -20.52 -4.69 -1.86
N GLU A 111 -19.88 -5.66 -1.21
CA GLU A 111 -20.42 -7.00 -0.98
C GLU A 111 -20.44 -7.29 0.53
N ASN A 112 -19.40 -7.92 1.06
CA ASN A 112 -19.33 -8.32 2.45
C ASN A 112 -18.53 -7.29 3.29
N GLU A 113 -19.04 -6.89 4.44
CA GLU A 113 -18.33 -5.99 5.35
C GLU A 113 -16.98 -6.59 5.77
N GLY A 114 -15.92 -5.81 5.65
CA GLY A 114 -14.56 -6.20 5.99
C GLY A 114 -13.77 -6.83 4.85
N PHE A 115 -14.39 -7.01 3.67
CA PHE A 115 -13.79 -7.68 2.52
C PHE A 115 -13.97 -6.88 1.22
N PRO A 116 -13.08 -7.07 0.22
CA PRO A 116 -13.32 -6.54 -1.13
C PRO A 116 -14.63 -7.08 -1.76
N PRO A 117 -15.20 -6.38 -2.74
CA PRO A 117 -14.73 -5.14 -3.38
C PRO A 117 -15.01 -3.89 -2.53
N LEU A 118 -14.18 -2.85 -2.76
CA LEU A 118 -14.34 -1.55 -2.10
C LEU A 118 -14.73 -0.47 -3.11
N LYS A 119 -15.67 0.40 -2.72
CA LYS A 119 -15.86 1.69 -3.35
C LYS A 119 -15.08 2.73 -2.55
N ILE A 120 -14.21 3.47 -3.21
CA ILE A 120 -13.31 4.44 -2.59
C ILE A 120 -13.54 5.79 -3.24
N ILE A 121 -13.85 6.81 -2.45
CA ILE A 121 -13.92 8.19 -2.90
C ILE A 121 -12.72 8.92 -2.32
N GLY A 122 -11.84 9.37 -3.20
CA GLY A 122 -10.64 10.11 -2.84
C GLY A 122 -10.98 11.44 -2.16
N THR A 123 -10.29 11.74 -1.06
CA THR A 123 -10.49 12.96 -0.27
C THR A 123 -9.18 13.35 0.41
N ASP A 124 -9.08 14.58 0.88
CA ASP A 124 -7.98 15.01 1.72
C ASP A 124 -8.11 14.36 3.10
N LEU A 125 -7.07 13.67 3.55
CA LEU A 125 -7.03 13.04 4.85
C LEU A 125 -6.41 14.00 5.88
N GLU A 126 -7.03 14.06 7.06
CA GLU A 126 -6.58 14.96 8.11
C GLU A 126 -5.28 14.48 8.78
N GLY A 127 -5.13 13.17 8.93
CA GLY A 127 -4.02 12.58 9.70
C GLY A 127 -4.21 12.74 11.20
N GLY A 128 -3.11 13.09 11.91
CA GLY A 128 -3.12 13.29 13.36
C GLY A 128 -2.69 12.05 14.16
N LYS A 129 -3.14 11.93 15.43
CA LYS A 129 -2.77 10.81 16.31
C LYS A 129 -3.66 9.60 16.02
N ILE A 130 -3.05 8.48 15.67
CA ILE A 130 -3.71 7.21 15.35
C ILE A 130 -3.05 6.08 16.15
N GLU A 131 -3.86 5.30 16.83
CA GLU A 131 -3.44 4.07 17.49
C GLU A 131 -3.74 2.86 16.59
N ILE A 132 -2.75 1.98 16.44
CA ILE A 132 -2.86 0.75 15.66
C ILE A 132 -2.33 -0.41 16.50
N ASP A 133 -3.05 -1.53 16.50
CA ASP A 133 -2.55 -2.78 17.08
C ASP A 133 -1.35 -3.28 16.27
N GLY A 134 -0.22 -3.50 16.94
CA GLY A 134 1.00 -4.02 16.32
C GLY A 134 0.88 -5.45 15.79
N GLY A 135 -0.12 -6.20 16.23
CA GLY A 135 -0.44 -7.54 15.75
C GLY A 135 -1.07 -7.58 14.36
N ILE A 136 -1.53 -6.44 13.83
CA ILE A 136 -2.07 -6.39 12.46
C ILE A 136 -0.96 -6.55 11.41
N SER A 137 -1.38 -6.84 10.20
CA SER A 137 -0.44 -6.99 9.08
C SER A 137 0.42 -5.73 8.87
N SER A 138 1.74 -5.91 8.81
CA SER A 138 2.68 -4.83 8.46
C SER A 138 2.37 -4.17 7.10
N GLN A 139 1.62 -4.84 6.22
CA GLN A 139 1.16 -4.26 4.95
C GLN A 139 0.18 -3.11 5.19
N PHE A 140 -0.66 -3.19 6.23
CA PHE A 140 -1.60 -2.12 6.59
C PHE A 140 -0.84 -0.90 7.11
N ILE A 141 0.07 -1.11 8.07
CA ILE A 141 0.94 -0.05 8.59
C ILE A 141 1.74 0.61 7.47
N THR A 142 2.37 -0.21 6.62
CA THR A 142 3.14 0.27 5.47
C THR A 142 2.29 1.11 4.51
N SER A 143 1.06 0.68 4.21
CA SER A 143 0.21 1.41 3.25
C SER A 143 -0.19 2.79 3.75
N ILE A 144 -0.40 2.92 5.07
CA ILE A 144 -0.69 4.21 5.73
C ILE A 144 0.55 5.10 5.74
N LEU A 145 1.72 4.55 6.12
CA LEU A 145 2.97 5.30 6.14
C LEU A 145 3.32 5.87 4.76
N LEU A 146 3.14 5.10 3.69
CA LEU A 146 3.44 5.56 2.33
C LEU A 146 2.66 6.80 1.90
N ILE A 147 1.41 6.95 2.35
CA ILE A 147 0.57 8.11 2.03
C ILE A 147 0.62 9.20 3.11
N ALA A 148 1.22 8.95 4.26
CA ALA A 148 1.27 9.88 5.39
C ALA A 148 1.82 11.27 5.05
N PRO A 149 2.82 11.43 4.14
CA PRO A 149 3.30 12.76 3.74
C PRO A 149 2.25 13.66 3.07
N THR A 150 1.13 13.10 2.62
CA THR A 150 0.03 13.87 2.00
C THR A 150 -1.01 14.36 3.01
N PHE A 151 -0.93 13.95 4.28
CA PHE A 151 -1.89 14.33 5.29
C PHE A 151 -1.72 15.79 5.75
N GLN A 152 -2.83 16.50 5.95
CA GLN A 152 -2.82 17.91 6.33
C GLN A 152 -2.06 18.18 7.63
N ASN A 153 -2.19 17.30 8.63
CA ASN A 153 -1.57 17.42 9.95
C ASN A 153 -0.43 16.41 10.18
N GLY A 154 0.06 15.74 9.09
CA GLY A 154 0.98 14.63 9.24
C GLY A 154 0.35 13.46 10.02
N ILE A 155 1.17 12.53 10.51
CA ILE A 155 0.69 11.40 11.32
C ILE A 155 1.58 11.18 12.55
N ASN A 156 0.94 10.91 13.68
CA ASN A 156 1.57 10.32 14.87
C ASN A 156 0.98 8.92 15.05
N LEU A 157 1.69 7.92 14.55
CA LEU A 157 1.25 6.53 14.58
C LEU A 157 1.78 5.83 15.83
N GLU A 158 0.90 5.57 16.78
CA GLU A 158 1.20 4.83 17.99
C GLU A 158 0.89 3.33 17.79
N ILE A 159 1.91 2.50 17.93
CA ILE A 159 1.78 1.04 17.82
C ILE A 159 1.52 0.48 19.21
N VAL A 160 0.36 -0.12 19.42
CA VAL A 160 -0.02 -0.78 20.68
C VAL A 160 0.33 -2.25 20.60
N GLY A 161 1.03 -2.77 21.60
CA GLY A 161 1.47 -4.15 21.63
C GLY A 161 2.75 -4.42 20.83
N GLU A 162 2.96 -5.67 20.43
CA GLU A 162 4.16 -6.10 19.72
C GLU A 162 4.00 -5.91 18.21
N LEU A 163 4.94 -5.18 17.61
CA LEU A 163 4.95 -4.96 16.15
C LEU A 163 5.40 -6.22 15.41
N VAL A 164 4.44 -6.94 14.84
CA VAL A 164 4.71 -8.09 13.97
C VAL A 164 5.32 -7.62 12.64
N SER A 165 6.30 -8.38 12.15
CA SER A 165 6.97 -8.08 10.86
C SER A 165 7.62 -6.68 10.80
N LYS A 166 8.18 -6.21 11.89
CA LYS A 166 8.90 -4.94 12.04
C LYS A 166 9.87 -4.61 10.89
N PRO A 167 10.65 -5.57 10.32
CA PRO A 167 11.56 -5.26 9.20
C PRO A 167 10.89 -4.66 7.98
N TYR A 168 9.62 -4.98 7.70
CA TYR A 168 8.90 -4.39 6.56
C TYR A 168 8.47 -2.95 6.81
N VAL A 169 8.17 -2.60 8.05
CA VAL A 169 7.89 -1.21 8.45
C VAL A 169 9.17 -0.39 8.38
N GLU A 170 10.28 -0.90 8.94
CA GLU A 170 11.58 -0.25 8.87
C GLU A 170 12.09 -0.06 7.43
N MET A 171 11.86 -1.07 6.55
CA MET A 171 12.15 -0.94 5.12
C MET A 171 11.40 0.24 4.50
N THR A 172 10.13 0.40 4.85
CA THR A 172 9.31 1.52 4.35
C THR A 172 9.87 2.85 4.80
N LEU A 173 10.13 3.01 6.08
CA LEU A 173 10.68 4.26 6.65
C LEU A 173 12.06 4.59 6.06
N LYS A 174 12.92 3.59 5.88
CA LYS A 174 14.22 3.79 5.22
C LYS A 174 14.08 4.29 3.78
N LEU A 175 13.18 3.66 3.01
CA LEU A 175 12.93 4.12 1.63
C LEU A 175 12.36 5.54 1.62
N MET A 176 11.38 5.86 2.46
CA MET A 176 10.80 7.20 2.54
C MET A 176 11.86 8.25 2.88
N LYS A 177 12.79 7.92 3.79
CA LYS A 177 13.91 8.80 4.15
C LYS A 177 14.83 9.10 2.97
N GLU A 178 15.10 8.14 2.07
CA GLU A 178 15.89 8.37 0.85
C GLU A 178 15.22 9.40 -0.09
N PHE A 179 13.91 9.59 0.03
CA PHE A 179 13.13 10.60 -0.69
C PHE A 179 12.87 11.89 0.14
N GLY A 180 13.58 12.09 1.23
CA GLY A 180 13.54 13.31 2.03
C GLY A 180 12.35 13.41 2.99
N ILE A 181 11.65 12.31 3.26
CA ILE A 181 10.58 12.25 4.26
C ILE A 181 11.21 11.96 5.63
N GLU A 182 11.03 12.88 6.59
CA GLU A 182 11.50 12.78 7.97
C GLU A 182 10.42 12.33 8.95
#